data_55d13dd7b01c12df46918b34b2e87c23
#
_entry.id   55d13dd7b01c12df46918b34b2e87c23
#
_cell.length_a   1.000
_cell.length_b   1.000
_cell.length_c   1.000
_cell.angle_alpha   90.00
_cell.angle_beta   90.00
_cell.angle_gamma   90.00
#
_symmetry.space_group_name_H-M   'P 1'
#
loop_
_entity.id
_entity.type
_entity.pdbx_description
1 polymer ?
#
loop_
_entity_poly.entity_id
_entity_poly.type
_entity_poly.pdbx_seq_one_letter_code
_entity_poly.pdbx_strand_id
1 'polypeptide(L)'
;MKGKKSSRLLISAPQKSAGKTTVSLGILNNLLQEGVNVKSFKKGSDYIDPMWLKLASGSECYNLDPYLMGAEGCLDSFARYGSENEMSLIEGNHGLHDGMSLDGFDSSAGLANILKSPVLLVVNSRGMGRGAAAFVTGMQKMQPETNITGVVLNKVRSNRQEEKQKSTIESYCGIPVVGSIPIDEDVSIPERHLGLTTVDEMETAKGIISRAGELVSRYCDMGEIKSMFKDIPLNTDSKKRKPILPKDPSVKIGIINDPSFCFYYPENLEALRENGAELVFIDSLHDNSLPDLDGIYIGGGFPESFFEELSANHKFLLELKERIQSGIPVYAECGGLIYLCETAHFENKKYRLAGALPFEIGYQKNPVGYGYLSLKSRCQSRWFDEGALVKAHEFHYSKPLSANGKEPRLSSMTSAERYQFNVIRGYGIDGKKDGILHKNIFASFAHLHAAV
;
A
#
# COMPACT_ATOMS: atom_id res chain seq x y z
N MET A 1 -15.20 -13.16 29.74
CA MET A 1 -15.24 -11.82 29.11
C MET A 1 -15.82 -11.96 27.70
N LYS A 2 -16.86 -11.21 27.32
CA LYS A 2 -17.35 -11.22 25.94
C LYS A 2 -16.23 -10.59 25.08
N GLY A 3 -15.67 -11.35 24.14
CA GLY A 3 -14.66 -10.85 23.22
C GLY A 3 -15.20 -9.64 22.44
N LYS A 4 -14.34 -8.66 22.16
CA LYS A 4 -14.70 -7.53 21.29
C LYS A 4 -15.20 -8.06 19.96
N LYS A 5 -16.29 -7.50 19.47
CA LYS A 5 -16.82 -7.79 18.15
C LYS A 5 -16.46 -6.64 17.22
N SER A 6 -16.01 -6.96 16.02
CA SER A 6 -15.82 -5.98 14.96
C SER A 6 -16.62 -6.42 13.75
N SER A 7 -17.43 -5.53 13.25
CA SER A 7 -18.23 -5.74 12.04
C SER A 7 -17.34 -5.57 10.82
N ARG A 8 -17.24 -6.59 9.93
CA ARG A 8 -16.30 -6.57 8.82
C ARG A 8 -16.83 -7.20 7.54
N LEU A 9 -16.35 -6.69 6.41
CA LEU A 9 -16.62 -7.21 5.07
C LEU A 9 -15.38 -7.05 4.20
N LEU A 10 -15.00 -8.08 3.45
CA LEU A 10 -13.92 -8.02 2.48
C LEU A 10 -14.49 -7.90 1.06
N ILE A 11 -14.01 -6.91 0.32
CA ILE A 11 -14.35 -6.71 -1.11
C ILE A 11 -13.23 -7.32 -1.94
N SER A 12 -13.56 -8.30 -2.80
CA SER A 12 -12.60 -8.89 -3.71
C SER A 12 -13.19 -9.11 -5.10
N ALA A 13 -12.41 -9.68 -6.00
CA ALA A 13 -12.82 -9.96 -7.36
C ALA A 13 -12.14 -11.23 -7.86
N PRO A 14 -12.64 -11.87 -8.91
CA PRO A 14 -11.95 -13.01 -9.51
C PRO A 14 -10.60 -12.65 -10.15
N GLN A 15 -10.41 -11.39 -10.57
CA GLN A 15 -9.23 -10.92 -11.29
C GLN A 15 -8.99 -9.42 -11.09
N LYS A 16 -7.83 -8.93 -11.54
CA LYS A 16 -7.52 -7.49 -11.60
C LYS A 16 -8.53 -6.72 -12.46
N SER A 17 -8.61 -5.41 -12.26
CA SER A 17 -9.42 -4.45 -13.05
C SER A 17 -10.90 -4.80 -13.16
N ALA A 18 -11.42 -5.60 -12.22
CA ALA A 18 -12.86 -5.89 -12.12
C ALA A 18 -13.68 -4.73 -11.55
N GLY A 19 -13.03 -3.73 -10.94
CA GLY A 19 -13.64 -2.56 -10.31
C GLY A 19 -13.84 -2.66 -8.81
N LYS A 20 -13.00 -3.46 -8.12
CA LYS A 20 -12.98 -3.53 -6.65
C LYS A 20 -12.92 -2.15 -6.03
N THR A 21 -11.93 -1.35 -6.41
CA THR A 21 -11.69 -0.02 -5.85
C THR A 21 -12.89 0.89 -6.07
N THR A 22 -13.47 0.93 -7.27
CA THR A 22 -14.69 1.71 -7.53
C THR A 22 -15.84 1.33 -6.59
N VAL A 23 -16.08 0.02 -6.41
CA VAL A 23 -17.14 -0.49 -5.53
C VAL A 23 -16.80 -0.19 -4.06
N SER A 24 -15.56 -0.37 -3.64
CA SER A 24 -15.10 -0.05 -2.27
C SER A 24 -15.28 1.43 -1.95
N LEU A 25 -14.84 2.32 -2.86
CA LEU A 25 -15.00 3.77 -2.72
C LEU A 25 -16.47 4.17 -2.63
N GLY A 26 -17.32 3.58 -3.49
CA GLY A 26 -18.75 3.84 -3.48
C GLY A 26 -19.43 3.41 -2.20
N ILE A 27 -19.11 2.22 -1.66
CA ILE A 27 -19.64 1.74 -0.38
C ILE A 27 -19.18 2.65 0.77
N LEU A 28 -17.87 2.98 0.82
CA LEU A 28 -17.31 3.85 1.87
C LEU A 28 -17.94 5.24 1.85
N ASN A 29 -18.08 5.84 0.67
CA ASN A 29 -18.70 7.14 0.52
C ASN A 29 -20.16 7.16 1.02
N ASN A 30 -20.96 6.13 0.64
CA ASN A 30 -22.34 6.03 1.10
C ASN A 30 -22.42 5.87 2.63
N LEU A 31 -21.59 5.00 3.22
CA LEU A 31 -21.54 4.82 4.67
C LEU A 31 -21.17 6.12 5.39
N LEU A 32 -20.18 6.85 4.87
CA LEU A 32 -19.75 8.13 5.43
C LEU A 32 -20.87 9.19 5.36
N GLN A 33 -21.58 9.27 4.24
CA GLN A 33 -22.71 10.20 4.07
C GLN A 33 -23.90 9.87 4.99
N GLU A 34 -24.09 8.61 5.34
CA GLU A 34 -25.09 8.17 6.32
C GLU A 34 -24.64 8.40 7.78
N GLY A 35 -23.44 8.94 8.01
CA GLY A 35 -22.87 9.15 9.34
C GLY A 35 -22.39 7.86 10.01
N VAL A 36 -22.19 6.78 9.25
CA VAL A 36 -21.65 5.54 9.76
C VAL A 36 -20.12 5.63 9.82
N ASN A 37 -19.55 5.44 11.01
CA ASN A 37 -18.10 5.34 11.15
C ASN A 37 -17.61 4.03 10.52
N VAL A 38 -16.74 4.14 9.53
CA VAL A 38 -16.16 3.01 8.83
C VAL A 38 -14.64 3.12 8.80
N LYS A 39 -13.96 2.02 9.13
CA LYS A 39 -12.52 1.86 8.97
C LYS A 39 -12.24 1.16 7.66
N SER A 40 -11.27 1.63 6.93
CA SER A 40 -10.81 0.98 5.70
C SER A 40 -9.48 0.27 5.92
N PHE A 41 -9.35 -0.89 5.27
CA PHE A 41 -8.13 -1.68 5.24
C PHE A 41 -7.84 -2.10 3.81
N LYS A 42 -6.56 -2.19 3.47
CA LYS A 42 -6.10 -2.71 2.19
C LYS A 42 -5.29 -3.99 2.38
N LYS A 43 -5.63 -5.04 1.65
CA LYS A 43 -4.81 -6.26 1.61
C LYS A 43 -3.52 -6.01 0.84
N GLY A 44 -2.39 -6.41 1.41
CA GLY A 44 -1.09 -6.35 0.76
C GLY A 44 -0.35 -5.04 0.96
N SER A 45 0.80 -4.93 0.30
CA SER A 45 1.75 -3.82 0.42
C SER A 45 1.46 -2.68 -0.58
N ASP A 46 0.23 -2.23 -0.65
CA ASP A 46 -0.22 -1.16 -1.54
C ASP A 46 -0.19 0.19 -0.82
N TYR A 47 0.23 1.26 -1.50
CA TYR A 47 0.25 2.62 -0.97
C TYR A 47 -0.82 3.51 -1.59
N ILE A 48 -1.20 3.23 -2.82
CA ILE A 48 -2.06 4.11 -3.63
C ILE A 48 -3.53 3.90 -3.31
N ASP A 49 -3.99 2.64 -3.37
CA ASP A 49 -5.39 2.33 -3.01
C ASP A 49 -5.73 2.79 -1.58
N PRO A 50 -4.84 2.64 -0.55
CA PRO A 50 -5.06 3.21 0.78
C PRO A 50 -5.34 4.71 0.80
N MET A 51 -4.70 5.52 -0.04
CA MET A 51 -4.97 6.96 -0.12
C MET A 51 -6.40 7.23 -0.60
N TRP A 52 -6.86 6.51 -1.61
CA TRP A 52 -8.23 6.59 -2.10
C TRP A 52 -9.25 6.13 -1.06
N LEU A 53 -8.98 5.00 -0.39
CA LEU A 53 -9.84 4.47 0.66
C LEU A 53 -9.90 5.40 1.89
N LYS A 54 -8.78 6.02 2.26
CA LYS A 54 -8.70 7.06 3.30
C LYS A 54 -9.58 8.26 2.95
N LEU A 55 -9.49 8.78 1.74
CA LEU A 55 -10.29 9.92 1.30
C LEU A 55 -11.80 9.57 1.28
N ALA A 56 -12.16 8.36 0.84
CA ALA A 56 -13.55 7.92 0.76
C ALA A 56 -14.17 7.60 2.14
N SER A 57 -13.39 7.10 3.08
CA SER A 57 -13.85 6.74 4.44
C SER A 57 -13.75 7.90 5.44
N GLY A 58 -12.98 8.95 5.12
CA GLY A 58 -12.67 10.03 6.05
C GLY A 58 -11.78 9.63 7.23
N SER A 59 -11.13 8.47 7.16
CA SER A 59 -10.27 7.93 8.22
C SER A 59 -9.05 7.22 7.63
N GLU A 60 -7.97 7.06 8.42
CA GLU A 60 -6.78 6.33 7.97
C GLU A 60 -7.14 4.94 7.47
N CYS A 61 -6.44 4.52 6.39
CA CYS A 61 -6.50 3.19 5.83
C CYS A 61 -5.22 2.42 6.17
N TYR A 62 -5.36 1.23 6.76
CA TYR A 62 -4.24 0.41 7.21
C TYR A 62 -4.03 -0.80 6.31
N ASN A 63 -2.78 -1.27 6.23
CA ASN A 63 -2.47 -2.43 5.40
C ASN A 63 -2.53 -3.73 6.21
N LEU A 64 -3.08 -4.78 5.58
CA LEU A 64 -3.13 -6.14 6.13
C LEU A 64 -2.44 -7.09 5.16
N ASP A 65 -1.25 -7.53 5.50
CA ASP A 65 -0.44 -8.33 4.60
C ASP A 65 0.02 -9.64 5.24
N PRO A 66 -0.63 -10.78 4.91
CA PRO A 66 -0.23 -12.07 5.49
C PRO A 66 1.20 -12.49 5.17
N TYR A 67 1.77 -12.05 4.04
CA TYR A 67 3.17 -12.35 3.73
C TYR A 67 4.13 -11.60 4.65
N LEU A 68 3.91 -10.29 4.83
CA LEU A 68 4.77 -9.45 5.66
C LEU A 68 4.62 -9.79 7.13
N MET A 69 3.41 -9.77 7.66
CA MET A 69 3.14 -9.81 9.10
C MET A 69 2.60 -11.16 9.63
N GLY A 70 2.39 -12.13 8.75
CA GLY A 70 1.80 -13.42 9.14
C GLY A 70 0.33 -13.31 9.57
N ALA A 71 -0.27 -14.43 9.97
CA ALA A 71 -1.66 -14.47 10.41
C ALA A 71 -1.89 -13.69 11.72
N GLU A 72 -1.01 -13.87 12.69
CA GLU A 72 -1.10 -13.18 14.00
C GLU A 72 -0.93 -11.68 13.85
N GLY A 73 0.04 -11.22 13.06
CA GLY A 73 0.24 -9.80 12.79
C GLY A 73 -0.97 -9.16 12.09
N CYS A 74 -1.62 -9.86 11.15
CA CYS A 74 -2.86 -9.39 10.54
C CYS A 74 -4.01 -9.28 11.55
N LEU A 75 -4.16 -10.27 12.45
CA LEU A 75 -5.18 -10.24 13.50
C LEU A 75 -4.91 -9.10 14.50
N ASP A 76 -3.67 -8.91 14.91
CA ASP A 76 -3.27 -7.86 15.86
C ASP A 76 -3.46 -6.47 15.27
N SER A 77 -3.01 -6.26 14.02
CA SER A 77 -3.21 -5.00 13.29
C SER A 77 -4.71 -4.71 13.13
N PHE A 78 -5.50 -5.68 12.67
CA PHE A 78 -6.94 -5.52 12.55
C PHE A 78 -7.63 -5.24 13.90
N ALA A 79 -7.21 -5.90 14.98
CA ALA A 79 -7.75 -5.67 16.32
C ALA A 79 -7.37 -4.29 16.89
N ARG A 80 -6.20 -3.78 16.49
CA ARG A 80 -5.69 -2.49 16.93
C ARG A 80 -6.43 -1.33 16.28
N TYR A 81 -6.62 -1.38 14.97
CA TYR A 81 -7.13 -0.29 14.14
C TYR A 81 -8.62 -0.39 13.82
N GLY A 82 -9.17 -1.61 13.82
CA GLY A 82 -10.62 -1.83 13.74
C GLY A 82 -11.27 -1.61 15.09
N SER A 83 -12.21 -0.67 15.20
CA SER A 83 -12.83 -0.34 16.47
C SER A 83 -14.10 -1.15 16.76
N GLU A 84 -14.47 -1.21 18.05
CA GLU A 84 -15.76 -1.75 18.48
C GLU A 84 -16.87 -0.78 18.05
N ASN A 85 -17.97 -1.32 17.54
CA ASN A 85 -19.14 -0.56 17.05
C ASN A 85 -18.92 0.24 15.75
N GLU A 86 -17.82 0.00 15.03
CA GLU A 86 -17.60 0.53 13.71
C GLU A 86 -17.60 -0.59 12.67
N MET A 87 -17.94 -0.24 11.43
CA MET A 87 -17.77 -1.14 10.30
C MET A 87 -16.33 -1.11 9.82
N SER A 88 -15.83 -2.25 9.37
CA SER A 88 -14.50 -2.37 8.75
C SER A 88 -14.66 -2.92 7.35
N LEU A 89 -14.28 -2.14 6.34
CA LEU A 89 -14.21 -2.57 4.95
C LEU A 89 -12.77 -2.90 4.60
N ILE A 90 -12.54 -4.13 4.13
CA ILE A 90 -11.22 -4.59 3.71
C ILE A 90 -11.23 -4.71 2.18
N GLU A 91 -10.39 -3.97 1.47
CA GLU A 91 -10.22 -4.15 0.04
C GLU A 91 -9.13 -5.17 -0.26
N GLY A 92 -9.48 -6.22 -1.01
CA GLY A 92 -8.56 -7.23 -1.51
C GLY A 92 -7.62 -6.69 -2.59
N ASN A 93 -6.53 -7.40 -2.84
CA ASN A 93 -5.60 -7.11 -3.92
C ASN A 93 -5.64 -8.22 -4.98
N HIS A 94 -5.37 -7.90 -6.23
CA HIS A 94 -5.44 -8.84 -7.38
C HIS A 94 -6.79 -9.58 -7.46
N GLY A 95 -6.78 -10.88 -7.76
CA GLY A 95 -7.93 -11.76 -7.63
C GLY A 95 -8.07 -12.33 -6.23
N LEU A 96 -9.26 -12.90 -5.93
CA LEU A 96 -9.58 -13.43 -4.61
C LEU A 96 -8.58 -14.49 -4.15
N HIS A 97 -8.16 -15.38 -5.05
CA HIS A 97 -7.25 -16.48 -4.77
C HIS A 97 -5.82 -16.24 -5.23
N ASP A 98 -5.55 -15.05 -5.79
CA ASP A 98 -4.20 -14.70 -6.24
C ASP A 98 -3.30 -14.39 -5.05
N GLY A 99 -2.19 -15.10 -4.97
CA GLY A 99 -1.14 -14.96 -3.97
C GLY A 99 0.18 -15.52 -4.48
N MET A 100 1.22 -15.44 -3.68
CA MET A 100 2.51 -16.05 -4.00
C MET A 100 2.59 -17.51 -3.59
N SER A 101 1.92 -17.86 -2.50
CA SER A 101 1.91 -19.22 -1.98
C SER A 101 0.89 -20.08 -2.71
N LEU A 102 1.24 -21.32 -2.99
CA LEU A 102 0.35 -22.26 -3.67
C LEU A 102 -0.88 -22.64 -2.85
N ASP A 103 -0.78 -22.58 -1.53
CA ASP A 103 -1.89 -22.82 -0.61
C ASP A 103 -2.85 -21.61 -0.48
N GLY A 104 -2.49 -20.46 -1.10
CA GLY A 104 -3.29 -19.25 -1.07
C GLY A 104 -3.29 -18.52 0.27
N PHE A 105 -2.36 -18.84 1.19
CA PHE A 105 -2.27 -18.20 2.51
C PHE A 105 -2.20 -16.67 2.42
N ASP A 106 -1.41 -16.15 1.49
CA ASP A 106 -1.20 -14.72 1.27
C ASP A 106 -2.12 -14.09 0.22
N SER A 107 -3.18 -14.80 -0.20
CA SER A 107 -4.22 -14.29 -1.07
C SER A 107 -5.26 -13.44 -0.31
N SER A 108 -6.18 -12.80 -1.05
CA SER A 108 -7.33 -12.12 -0.44
C SER A 108 -8.27 -13.10 0.27
N ALA A 109 -8.41 -14.34 -0.25
CA ALA A 109 -9.14 -15.42 0.41
C ALA A 109 -8.44 -15.86 1.69
N GLY A 110 -7.11 -16.01 1.68
CA GLY A 110 -6.32 -16.31 2.87
C GLY A 110 -6.53 -15.28 3.97
N LEU A 111 -6.47 -13.99 3.64
CA LEU A 111 -6.76 -12.91 4.59
C LEU A 111 -8.22 -12.97 5.10
N ALA A 112 -9.21 -13.21 4.20
CA ALA A 112 -10.60 -13.36 4.59
C ALA A 112 -10.78 -14.51 5.61
N ASN A 113 -10.08 -15.63 5.42
CA ASN A 113 -10.12 -16.78 6.31
C ASN A 113 -9.43 -16.48 7.66
N ILE A 114 -8.26 -15.82 7.66
CA ILE A 114 -7.57 -15.35 8.88
C ILE A 114 -8.52 -14.47 9.71
N LEU A 115 -9.15 -13.51 9.07
CA LEU A 115 -10.06 -12.57 9.72
C LEU A 115 -11.49 -13.14 9.93
N LYS A 116 -11.80 -14.31 9.36
CA LYS A 116 -13.18 -14.86 9.27
C LYS A 116 -14.15 -13.86 8.63
N SER A 117 -13.67 -13.03 7.70
CA SER A 117 -14.45 -11.99 7.06
C SER A 117 -15.33 -12.57 5.96
N PRO A 118 -16.62 -12.21 5.89
CA PRO A 118 -17.40 -12.44 4.68
C PRO A 118 -16.78 -11.72 3.48
N VAL A 119 -17.03 -12.25 2.28
CA VAL A 119 -16.51 -11.70 1.04
C VAL A 119 -17.66 -11.27 0.13
N LEU A 120 -17.64 -10.03 -0.32
CA LEU A 120 -18.46 -9.53 -1.43
C LEU A 120 -17.59 -9.55 -2.71
N LEU A 121 -18.04 -10.33 -3.70
CA LEU A 121 -17.27 -10.56 -4.92
C LEU A 121 -17.70 -9.60 -6.02
N VAL A 122 -16.80 -8.77 -6.53
CA VAL A 122 -17.04 -7.87 -7.67
C VAL A 122 -16.67 -8.59 -8.95
N VAL A 123 -17.65 -8.85 -9.80
CA VAL A 123 -17.49 -9.60 -11.04
C VAL A 123 -17.62 -8.68 -12.25
N ASN A 124 -16.58 -8.65 -13.10
CA ASN A 124 -16.65 -7.94 -14.36
C ASN A 124 -17.58 -8.68 -15.34
N SER A 125 -18.71 -8.06 -15.69
CA SER A 125 -19.77 -8.64 -16.53
C SER A 125 -19.41 -8.71 -18.01
N ARG A 126 -18.35 -8.04 -18.46
CA ARG A 126 -17.99 -7.97 -19.89
C ARG A 126 -17.68 -9.35 -20.46
N GLY A 127 -18.25 -9.65 -21.61
CA GLY A 127 -17.97 -10.88 -22.37
C GLY A 127 -18.55 -12.16 -21.76
N MET A 128 -19.31 -12.07 -20.66
CA MET A 128 -19.89 -13.21 -19.98
C MET A 128 -21.43 -13.22 -20.08
N GLY A 129 -21.99 -14.41 -20.20
CA GLY A 129 -23.41 -14.67 -20.02
C GLY A 129 -23.59 -15.63 -18.83
N ARG A 130 -24.17 -16.82 -19.11
CA ARG A 130 -24.31 -17.88 -18.09
C ARG A 130 -22.99 -18.34 -17.47
N GLY A 131 -21.88 -18.21 -18.19
CA GLY A 131 -20.53 -18.54 -17.68
C GLY A 131 -20.11 -17.76 -16.42
N ALA A 132 -20.76 -16.62 -16.11
CA ALA A 132 -20.51 -15.90 -14.88
C ALA A 132 -20.74 -16.77 -13.63
N ALA A 133 -21.80 -17.63 -13.64
CA ALA A 133 -22.05 -18.55 -12.55
C ALA A 133 -20.97 -19.63 -12.40
N ALA A 134 -20.47 -20.16 -13.51
CA ALA A 134 -19.37 -21.14 -13.47
C ALA A 134 -18.11 -20.51 -12.86
N PHE A 135 -17.86 -19.24 -13.14
CA PHE A 135 -16.74 -18.47 -12.59
C PHE A 135 -16.89 -18.29 -11.08
N VAL A 136 -18.05 -17.84 -10.61
CA VAL A 136 -18.35 -17.68 -9.18
C VAL A 136 -18.31 -19.03 -8.45
N THR A 137 -18.87 -20.10 -9.04
CA THR A 137 -18.78 -21.46 -8.47
C THR A 137 -17.33 -21.91 -8.31
N GLY A 138 -16.47 -21.63 -9.30
CA GLY A 138 -15.03 -21.88 -9.20
C GLY A 138 -14.39 -21.17 -8.02
N MET A 139 -14.73 -19.91 -7.81
CA MET A 139 -14.23 -19.13 -6.67
C MET A 139 -14.66 -19.73 -5.32
N GLN A 140 -15.94 -20.19 -5.21
CA GLN A 140 -16.44 -20.85 -3.99
C GLN A 140 -15.80 -22.22 -3.72
N LYS A 141 -15.35 -22.92 -4.75
CA LYS A 141 -14.81 -24.30 -4.64
C LYS A 141 -13.31 -24.35 -4.46
N MET A 142 -12.58 -23.32 -4.87
CA MET A 142 -11.12 -23.30 -4.80
C MET A 142 -10.62 -23.27 -3.35
N GLN A 143 -11.25 -22.49 -2.49
CA GLN A 143 -11.05 -22.49 -1.03
C GLN A 143 -12.42 -22.47 -0.36
N PRO A 144 -13.01 -23.65 -0.07
CA PRO A 144 -14.40 -23.75 0.41
C PRO A 144 -14.67 -23.07 1.76
N GLU A 145 -13.63 -22.85 2.57
CA GLU A 145 -13.70 -22.12 3.84
C GLU A 145 -13.89 -20.61 3.64
N THR A 146 -13.64 -20.08 2.44
CA THR A 146 -13.83 -18.65 2.14
C THR A 146 -15.32 -18.36 1.96
N ASN A 147 -15.86 -17.54 2.85
CA ASN A 147 -17.28 -17.25 2.91
C ASN A 147 -17.68 -16.14 1.91
N ILE A 148 -17.93 -16.49 0.64
CA ILE A 148 -18.45 -15.56 -0.35
C ILE A 148 -19.96 -15.41 -0.13
N THR A 149 -20.41 -14.22 0.30
CA THR A 149 -21.78 -13.95 0.74
C THR A 149 -22.66 -13.26 -0.29
N GLY A 150 -22.06 -12.68 -1.33
CA GLY A 150 -22.81 -12.01 -2.38
C GLY A 150 -21.92 -11.58 -3.53
N VAL A 151 -22.56 -11.09 -4.60
CA VAL A 151 -21.92 -10.64 -5.83
C VAL A 151 -22.41 -9.25 -6.20
N VAL A 152 -21.49 -8.38 -6.64
CA VAL A 152 -21.79 -7.17 -7.41
C VAL A 152 -21.33 -7.40 -8.84
N LEU A 153 -22.26 -7.34 -9.80
CA LEU A 153 -21.93 -7.30 -11.21
C LEU A 153 -21.49 -5.89 -11.59
N ASN A 154 -20.30 -5.78 -12.16
CA ASN A 154 -19.77 -4.49 -12.61
C ASN A 154 -19.59 -4.46 -14.13
N LYS A 155 -19.63 -3.28 -14.71
CA LYS A 155 -19.50 -3.06 -16.16
C LYS A 155 -20.58 -3.78 -16.97
N VAL A 156 -21.82 -3.78 -16.46
CA VAL A 156 -23.02 -4.34 -17.12
C VAL A 156 -23.36 -3.49 -18.34
N ARG A 157 -23.74 -4.13 -19.46
CA ARG A 157 -24.04 -3.44 -20.70
C ARG A 157 -25.54 -3.35 -21.03
N SER A 158 -26.36 -4.24 -20.46
CA SER A 158 -27.81 -4.27 -20.76
C SER A 158 -28.57 -5.03 -19.68
N ASN A 159 -29.85 -4.68 -19.50
CA ASN A 159 -30.78 -5.38 -18.59
C ASN A 159 -30.86 -6.88 -18.87
N ARG A 160 -30.90 -7.26 -20.18
CA ARG A 160 -30.93 -8.69 -20.57
C ARG A 160 -29.70 -9.45 -20.10
N GLN A 161 -28.51 -8.84 -20.14
CA GLN A 161 -27.28 -9.44 -19.63
C GLN A 161 -27.35 -9.58 -18.12
N GLU A 162 -27.76 -8.52 -17.43
CA GLU A 162 -27.94 -8.48 -15.99
C GLU A 162 -28.85 -9.59 -15.49
N GLU A 163 -30.11 -9.63 -15.99
CA GLU A 163 -31.11 -10.64 -15.60
C GLU A 163 -30.57 -12.06 -15.78
N LYS A 164 -29.92 -12.33 -16.92
CA LYS A 164 -29.34 -13.64 -17.20
C LYS A 164 -28.22 -14.00 -16.24
N GLN A 165 -27.31 -13.08 -15.96
CA GLN A 165 -26.18 -13.32 -15.04
C GLN A 165 -26.70 -13.47 -13.60
N LYS A 166 -27.56 -12.56 -13.15
CA LYS A 166 -28.18 -12.58 -11.82
C LYS A 166 -28.89 -13.91 -11.56
N SER A 167 -29.89 -14.25 -12.40
CA SER A 167 -30.64 -15.50 -12.26
C SER A 167 -29.74 -16.74 -12.23
N THR A 168 -28.70 -16.73 -13.08
CA THR A 168 -27.78 -17.88 -13.16
C THR A 168 -26.90 -17.99 -11.92
N ILE A 169 -26.34 -16.87 -11.43
CA ILE A 169 -25.52 -16.87 -10.21
C ILE A 169 -26.37 -17.30 -9.00
N GLU A 170 -27.53 -16.70 -8.82
CA GLU A 170 -28.42 -17.02 -7.70
C GLU A 170 -28.85 -18.50 -7.71
N SER A 171 -29.16 -19.04 -8.90
CA SER A 171 -29.60 -20.45 -9.03
C SER A 171 -28.48 -21.46 -8.83
N TYR A 172 -27.28 -21.21 -9.34
CA TYR A 172 -26.19 -22.20 -9.33
C TYR A 172 -25.21 -22.01 -8.18
N CYS A 173 -25.03 -20.77 -7.69
CA CYS A 173 -24.06 -20.46 -6.64
C CYS A 173 -24.74 -20.30 -5.25
N GLY A 174 -26.08 -20.13 -5.21
CA GLY A 174 -26.84 -20.00 -3.96
C GLY A 174 -26.53 -18.73 -3.17
N ILE A 175 -26.01 -17.69 -3.81
CA ILE A 175 -25.69 -16.39 -3.19
C ILE A 175 -26.35 -15.26 -3.98
N PRO A 176 -26.78 -14.16 -3.30
CA PRO A 176 -27.46 -13.07 -3.96
C PRO A 176 -26.51 -12.23 -4.85
N VAL A 177 -27.08 -11.67 -5.93
CA VAL A 177 -26.49 -10.57 -6.67
C VAL A 177 -27.08 -9.27 -6.13
N VAL A 178 -26.30 -8.55 -5.32
CA VAL A 178 -26.73 -7.37 -4.56
C VAL A 178 -26.51 -6.07 -5.29
N GLY A 179 -25.97 -6.11 -6.50
CA GLY A 179 -25.78 -4.93 -7.32
C GLY A 179 -25.41 -5.26 -8.74
N SER A 180 -25.76 -4.32 -9.66
CA SER A 180 -25.49 -4.42 -11.09
C SER A 180 -25.13 -3.04 -11.65
N ILE A 181 -23.85 -2.70 -11.59
CA ILE A 181 -23.34 -1.38 -11.95
C ILE A 181 -23.04 -1.35 -13.45
N PRO A 182 -23.61 -0.38 -14.20
CA PRO A 182 -23.32 -0.20 -15.62
C PRO A 182 -21.89 0.29 -15.86
N ILE A 183 -21.48 0.32 -17.14
CA ILE A 183 -20.24 0.97 -17.54
C ILE A 183 -20.40 2.48 -17.33
N ASP A 184 -19.46 3.07 -16.62
CA ASP A 184 -19.38 4.51 -16.40
C ASP A 184 -17.91 4.92 -16.51
N GLU A 185 -17.62 5.89 -17.38
CA GLU A 185 -16.24 6.34 -17.63
C GLU A 185 -15.79 7.39 -16.62
N ASP A 186 -16.74 8.09 -15.97
CA ASP A 186 -16.45 9.15 -15.00
C ASP A 186 -15.89 8.63 -13.68
N VAL A 187 -15.98 7.31 -13.42
CA VAL A 187 -15.35 6.67 -12.27
C VAL A 187 -14.01 6.00 -12.60
N SER A 188 -13.48 6.25 -13.80
CA SER A 188 -12.20 5.70 -14.20
C SER A 188 -11.06 6.45 -13.50
N ILE A 189 -10.35 5.78 -12.62
CA ILE A 189 -9.10 6.30 -12.07
C ILE A 189 -8.00 5.94 -13.06
N PRO A 190 -7.23 6.92 -13.59
CA PRO A 190 -6.15 6.63 -14.52
C PRO A 190 -5.13 5.67 -13.91
N GLU A 191 -4.76 4.65 -14.66
CA GLU A 191 -3.68 3.73 -14.27
C GLU A 191 -2.35 4.31 -14.77
N ARG A 192 -1.33 4.27 -13.90
CA ARG A 192 0.07 4.52 -14.25
C ARG A 192 0.78 3.20 -14.48
N HIS A 193 2.07 3.29 -14.77
CA HIS A 193 2.95 2.11 -14.83
C HIS A 193 2.92 1.30 -13.52
N LEU A 194 2.63 1.97 -12.40
CA LEU A 194 2.46 1.40 -11.08
C LEU A 194 1.13 1.81 -10.47
N GLY A 195 0.12 0.95 -10.59
CA GLY A 195 -1.18 1.16 -9.95
C GLY A 195 -1.96 2.37 -10.47
N LEU A 196 -2.83 2.90 -9.63
CA LEU A 196 -3.64 4.07 -9.92
C LEU A 196 -2.82 5.36 -9.73
N THR A 197 -3.29 6.47 -10.30
CA THR A 197 -2.78 7.80 -9.97
C THR A 197 -3.06 8.13 -8.50
N THR A 198 -2.12 8.78 -7.80
CA THR A 198 -2.30 9.16 -6.39
C THR A 198 -3.38 10.22 -6.23
N VAL A 199 -3.96 10.30 -5.05
CA VAL A 199 -5.03 11.28 -4.74
C VAL A 199 -4.53 12.72 -4.86
N ASP A 200 -3.29 12.97 -4.41
CA ASP A 200 -2.70 14.31 -4.38
C ASP A 200 -2.40 14.87 -5.77
N GLU A 201 -2.30 14.00 -6.76
CA GLU A 201 -2.10 14.39 -8.17
C GLU A 201 -3.43 14.64 -8.91
N MET A 202 -4.58 14.41 -8.27
CA MET A 202 -5.89 14.51 -8.91
C MET A 202 -6.82 15.50 -8.22
N GLU A 203 -6.96 16.69 -8.80
CA GLU A 203 -7.97 17.66 -8.35
C GLU A 203 -9.39 17.10 -8.38
N THR A 204 -9.66 16.11 -9.24
CA THR A 204 -10.97 15.46 -9.43
C THR A 204 -11.23 14.29 -8.49
N ALA A 205 -10.31 13.91 -7.60
CA ALA A 205 -10.41 12.71 -6.76
C ALA A 205 -11.73 12.63 -5.97
N LYS A 206 -12.14 13.74 -5.34
CA LYS A 206 -13.42 13.81 -4.61
C LYS A 206 -14.63 13.61 -5.54
N GLY A 207 -14.57 14.13 -6.77
CA GLY A 207 -15.61 13.93 -7.78
C GLY A 207 -15.77 12.47 -8.18
N ILE A 208 -14.65 11.77 -8.39
CA ILE A 208 -14.65 10.33 -8.70
C ILE A 208 -15.26 9.52 -7.55
N ILE A 209 -14.89 9.83 -6.29
CA ILE A 209 -15.45 9.15 -5.11
C ILE A 209 -16.96 9.42 -4.99
N SER A 210 -17.38 10.66 -5.17
CA SER A 210 -18.82 11.02 -5.16
C SER A 210 -19.60 10.27 -6.24
N ARG A 211 -19.04 10.22 -7.44
CA ARG A 211 -19.65 9.49 -8.57
C ARG A 211 -19.73 7.98 -8.31
N ALA A 212 -18.70 7.37 -7.74
CA ALA A 212 -18.72 5.99 -7.30
C ALA A 212 -19.82 5.74 -6.24
N GLY A 213 -19.97 6.69 -5.30
CA GLY A 213 -21.06 6.70 -4.31
C GLY A 213 -22.44 6.70 -4.95
N GLU A 214 -22.69 7.58 -5.93
CA GLU A 214 -23.95 7.66 -6.67
C GLU A 214 -24.26 6.35 -7.41
N LEU A 215 -23.26 5.75 -8.08
CA LEU A 215 -23.44 4.49 -8.79
C LEU A 215 -23.78 3.35 -7.84
N VAL A 216 -23.07 3.22 -6.73
CA VAL A 216 -23.35 2.17 -5.74
C VAL A 216 -24.70 2.39 -5.10
N SER A 217 -25.07 3.61 -4.70
CA SER A 217 -26.38 3.92 -4.13
C SER A 217 -27.53 3.61 -5.10
N ARG A 218 -27.32 3.87 -6.39
CA ARG A 218 -28.38 3.69 -7.42
C ARG A 218 -28.53 2.25 -7.88
N TYR A 219 -27.43 1.49 -7.97
CA TYR A 219 -27.39 0.19 -8.63
C TYR A 219 -27.09 -0.98 -7.70
N CYS A 220 -26.89 -0.74 -6.40
CA CYS A 220 -26.68 -1.78 -5.42
C CYS A 220 -27.68 -1.66 -4.27
N ASP A 221 -28.03 -2.79 -3.68
CA ASP A 221 -28.79 -2.83 -2.43
C ASP A 221 -27.86 -2.59 -1.22
N MET A 222 -27.77 -1.33 -0.82
CA MET A 222 -26.94 -0.93 0.33
C MET A 222 -27.42 -1.54 1.65
N GLY A 223 -28.73 -1.83 1.78
CA GLY A 223 -29.27 -2.51 2.95
C GLY A 223 -28.74 -3.93 3.06
N GLU A 224 -28.75 -4.66 1.94
CA GLU A 224 -28.22 -6.01 1.88
C GLU A 224 -26.68 -6.03 2.05
N ILE A 225 -25.96 -5.12 1.40
CA ILE A 225 -24.52 -4.97 1.60
C ILE A 225 -24.18 -4.71 3.08
N LYS A 226 -24.89 -3.81 3.76
CA LYS A 226 -24.69 -3.57 5.21
C LYS A 226 -24.95 -4.81 6.03
N SER A 227 -25.95 -5.62 5.67
CA SER A 227 -26.25 -6.88 6.36
C SER A 227 -25.14 -7.93 6.26
N MET A 228 -24.27 -7.81 5.23
CA MET A 228 -23.12 -8.70 5.02
C MET A 228 -21.94 -8.39 5.94
N PHE A 229 -21.87 -7.20 6.52
CA PHE A 229 -20.90 -6.91 7.57
C PHE A 229 -21.27 -7.75 8.80
N LYS A 230 -20.39 -8.67 9.17
CA LYS A 230 -20.65 -9.58 10.29
C LYS A 230 -19.84 -9.23 11.52
N ASP A 231 -20.52 -9.17 12.64
CA ASP A 231 -19.92 -9.04 13.96
C ASP A 231 -19.25 -10.35 14.37
N ILE A 232 -17.93 -10.40 14.25
CA ILE A 232 -17.16 -11.59 14.56
C ILE A 232 -16.23 -11.30 15.74
N PRO A 233 -16.22 -12.16 16.77
CA PRO A 233 -15.30 -12.01 17.88
C PRO A 233 -13.85 -12.01 17.39
N LEU A 234 -13.06 -11.07 17.89
CA LEU A 234 -11.62 -11.08 17.72
C LEU A 234 -11.03 -11.91 18.85
N ASN A 235 -10.62 -13.13 18.54
CA ASN A 235 -9.86 -13.98 19.45
C ASN A 235 -8.37 -13.59 19.33
N THR A 236 -8.00 -12.45 19.84
CA THR A 236 -6.61 -12.07 19.98
C THR A 236 -6.27 -12.07 21.47
N ASP A 237 -5.22 -12.78 21.85
CA ASP A 237 -4.57 -12.64 23.15
C ASP A 237 -3.79 -11.32 23.23
N SER A 238 -3.86 -10.51 22.18
CA SER A 238 -3.18 -9.21 22.14
C SER A 238 -3.71 -8.34 23.26
N LYS A 239 -2.91 -8.21 24.29
CA LYS A 239 -3.07 -7.14 25.27
C LYS A 239 -3.12 -5.84 24.48
N LYS A 240 -4.32 -5.25 24.39
CA LYS A 240 -4.50 -3.95 23.75
C LYS A 240 -3.39 -3.02 24.20
N ARG A 241 -2.40 -2.85 23.37
CA ARG A 241 -1.53 -1.69 23.47
C ARG A 241 -2.33 -0.54 22.88
N LYS A 242 -3.12 0.14 23.70
CA LYS A 242 -3.47 1.53 23.32
C LYS A 242 -2.14 2.22 23.05
N PRO A 243 -2.03 2.96 21.96
CA PRO A 243 -0.83 3.74 21.72
C PRO A 243 -0.57 4.59 22.98
N ILE A 244 0.50 4.29 23.68
CA ILE A 244 0.95 5.14 24.79
C ILE A 244 1.84 6.17 24.09
N LEU A 245 1.21 7.26 23.63
CA LEU A 245 1.99 8.39 23.17
C LEU A 245 2.75 8.95 24.38
N PRO A 246 4.08 9.05 24.31
CA PRO A 246 4.85 9.73 25.35
C PRO A 246 4.32 11.14 25.54
N LYS A 247 4.20 11.60 26.78
CA LYS A 247 3.72 12.96 27.08
C LYS A 247 4.67 14.03 26.55
N ASP A 248 5.97 13.72 26.52
CA ASP A 248 7.01 14.59 26.03
C ASP A 248 7.84 13.82 24.99
N PRO A 249 7.73 14.14 23.69
CA PRO A 249 8.57 13.54 22.67
C PRO A 249 10.04 13.91 22.92
N SER A 250 10.94 12.94 22.81
CA SER A 250 12.37 13.10 23.12
C SER A 250 13.22 13.39 21.89
N VAL A 251 12.67 13.15 20.69
CA VAL A 251 13.35 13.31 19.40
C VAL A 251 12.41 13.86 18.35
N LYS A 252 12.95 14.69 17.43
CA LYS A 252 12.22 15.24 16.28
C LYS A 252 12.67 14.53 15.00
N ILE A 253 11.74 13.87 14.33
CA ILE A 253 12.01 13.21 13.06
C ILE A 253 11.31 13.96 11.93
N GLY A 254 12.10 14.48 10.99
CA GLY A 254 11.59 15.05 9.75
C GLY A 254 11.07 13.95 8.82
N ILE A 255 9.83 14.07 8.39
CA ILE A 255 9.20 13.20 7.41
C ILE A 255 9.04 14.00 6.12
N ILE A 256 9.80 13.68 5.07
CA ILE A 256 9.60 14.32 3.77
C ILE A 256 8.31 13.74 3.18
N ASN A 257 7.24 14.55 3.16
CA ASN A 257 5.91 14.11 2.76
C ASN A 257 5.25 15.17 1.88
N ASP A 258 5.31 14.93 0.59
CA ASP A 258 4.77 15.76 -0.48
C ASP A 258 4.35 14.85 -1.65
N PRO A 259 3.81 15.36 -2.77
CA PRO A 259 3.42 14.53 -3.91
C PRO A 259 4.53 13.63 -4.49
N SER A 260 5.82 13.98 -4.29
CA SER A 260 6.97 13.16 -4.73
C SER A 260 7.24 11.98 -3.80
N PHE A 261 6.97 12.14 -2.48
CA PHE A 261 7.31 11.19 -1.41
C PHE A 261 6.11 10.96 -0.49
N CYS A 262 5.15 10.18 -0.95
CA CYS A 262 3.88 9.96 -0.25
C CYS A 262 3.65 8.49 0.18
N PHE A 263 4.61 7.59 -0.05
CA PHE A 263 4.46 6.19 0.28
C PHE A 263 4.96 5.90 1.70
N TYR A 264 4.05 6.01 2.65
CA TYR A 264 4.25 5.70 4.06
C TYR A 264 3.13 4.77 4.54
N TYR A 265 3.50 3.72 5.24
CA TYR A 265 2.53 2.99 6.04
C TYR A 265 2.17 3.84 7.26
N PRO A 266 0.88 4.10 7.53
CA PRO A 266 0.47 4.81 8.75
C PRO A 266 1.04 4.17 10.02
N GLU A 267 1.15 2.83 10.03
CA GLU A 267 1.70 2.04 11.11
C GLU A 267 3.16 2.40 11.42
N ASN A 268 3.96 2.70 10.39
CA ASN A 268 5.35 3.11 10.56
C ASN A 268 5.45 4.46 11.28
N LEU A 269 4.62 5.43 10.85
CA LEU A 269 4.57 6.76 11.45
C LEU A 269 4.04 6.71 12.88
N GLU A 270 3.05 5.87 13.14
CA GLU A 270 2.53 5.65 14.48
C GLU A 270 3.56 4.97 15.39
N ALA A 271 4.28 3.96 14.88
CA ALA A 271 5.33 3.30 15.63
C ALA A 271 6.44 4.28 16.06
N LEU A 272 6.81 5.24 15.20
CA LEU A 272 7.76 6.30 15.57
C LEU A 272 7.22 7.18 16.71
N ARG A 273 5.94 7.62 16.61
CA ARG A 273 5.30 8.41 17.69
C ARG A 273 5.22 7.64 19.00
N GLU A 274 4.89 6.36 18.96
CA GLU A 274 4.80 5.51 20.14
C GLU A 274 6.15 5.29 20.83
N ASN A 275 7.23 5.35 20.05
CA ASN A 275 8.60 5.29 20.56
C ASN A 275 9.17 6.67 20.93
N GLY A 276 8.35 7.71 20.99
CA GLY A 276 8.74 9.02 21.53
C GLY A 276 9.17 10.05 20.49
N ALA A 277 8.86 9.83 19.21
CA ALA A 277 9.17 10.80 18.17
C ALA A 277 8.05 11.83 17.99
N GLU A 278 8.42 13.11 17.91
CA GLU A 278 7.66 14.15 17.26
C GLU A 278 7.93 14.07 15.76
N LEU A 279 6.86 13.96 14.94
CA LEU A 279 6.99 13.93 13.49
C LEU A 279 6.77 15.31 12.91
N VAL A 280 7.80 15.83 12.23
CA VAL A 280 7.77 17.12 11.56
C VAL A 280 7.65 16.87 10.05
N PHE A 281 6.51 17.17 9.45
CA PHE A 281 6.29 16.99 8.02
C PHE A 281 6.93 18.13 7.22
N ILE A 282 7.60 17.78 6.14
CA ILE A 282 8.42 18.66 5.31
C ILE A 282 8.03 18.46 3.86
N ASP A 283 7.82 19.55 3.13
CA ASP A 283 7.53 19.59 1.70
C ASP A 283 8.82 19.91 0.93
N SER A 284 9.45 18.90 0.32
CA SER A 284 10.71 19.08 -0.41
C SER A 284 10.57 19.85 -1.72
N LEU A 285 9.33 20.02 -2.21
CA LEU A 285 9.05 20.80 -3.40
C LEU A 285 8.99 22.31 -3.10
N HIS A 286 8.47 22.70 -1.93
CA HIS A 286 8.15 24.11 -1.65
C HIS A 286 8.90 24.68 -0.44
N ASP A 287 9.31 23.87 0.53
CA ASP A 287 10.11 24.34 1.66
C ASP A 287 11.51 24.74 1.20
N ASN A 288 12.04 25.83 1.79
CA ASN A 288 13.37 26.34 1.45
C ASN A 288 14.44 25.96 2.47
N SER A 289 14.05 25.39 3.62
CA SER A 289 14.94 25.06 4.72
C SER A 289 14.39 23.89 5.54
N LEU A 290 15.27 23.21 6.25
CA LEU A 290 14.92 22.17 7.20
C LEU A 290 14.79 22.76 8.62
N PRO A 291 13.77 22.38 9.38
CA PRO A 291 13.69 22.71 10.80
C PRO A 291 14.82 22.03 11.60
N ASP A 292 14.85 22.29 12.91
CA ASP A 292 15.75 21.55 13.81
C ASP A 292 15.23 20.13 14.03
N LEU A 293 16.08 19.11 13.70
CA LEU A 293 15.70 17.69 13.63
C LEU A 293 16.82 16.81 14.20
N ASP A 294 16.43 15.68 14.78
CA ASP A 294 17.31 14.63 15.27
C ASP A 294 17.48 13.48 14.25
N GLY A 295 16.60 13.38 13.27
CA GLY A 295 16.64 12.38 12.20
C GLY A 295 15.72 12.74 11.04
N ILE A 296 15.92 12.09 9.88
CA ILE A 296 15.10 12.28 8.69
C ILE A 296 14.65 10.93 8.15
N TYR A 297 13.36 10.81 7.84
CA TYR A 297 12.79 9.68 7.12
C TYR A 297 12.23 10.15 5.77
N ILE A 298 12.73 9.56 4.69
CA ILE A 298 12.30 9.84 3.32
C ILE A 298 11.67 8.57 2.77
N GLY A 299 10.35 8.57 2.61
CA GLY A 299 9.60 7.44 2.09
C GLY A 299 9.77 7.23 0.59
N GLY A 300 9.02 6.29 0.07
CA GLY A 300 8.87 6.11 -1.37
C GLY A 300 7.90 7.10 -1.99
N GLY A 301 7.72 6.96 -3.30
CA GLY A 301 6.85 7.81 -4.10
C GLY A 301 7.24 7.77 -5.57
N PHE A 302 6.84 8.81 -6.30
CA PHE A 302 7.15 9.00 -7.71
C PHE A 302 8.00 10.26 -7.94
N PRO A 303 9.25 10.33 -7.43
CA PRO A 303 10.09 11.51 -7.57
C PRO A 303 10.37 11.87 -9.05
N GLU A 304 10.31 10.88 -9.96
CA GLU A 304 10.49 11.11 -11.40
C GLU A 304 9.45 12.03 -12.01
N SER A 305 8.26 12.07 -11.45
CA SER A 305 7.20 12.99 -11.90
C SER A 305 7.46 14.46 -11.51
N PHE A 306 8.39 14.68 -10.57
CA PHE A 306 8.69 15.97 -9.97
C PHE A 306 10.19 16.31 -10.02
N PHE A 307 10.96 15.64 -10.88
CA PHE A 307 12.42 15.88 -10.95
C PHE A 307 12.79 17.31 -11.36
N GLU A 308 11.97 18.00 -12.13
CA GLU A 308 12.22 19.39 -12.50
C GLU A 308 12.11 20.29 -11.27
N GLU A 309 11.04 20.16 -10.50
CA GLU A 309 10.78 20.92 -9.27
C GLU A 309 11.80 20.57 -8.17
N LEU A 310 12.02 19.28 -7.93
CA LEU A 310 13.00 18.81 -6.94
C LEU A 310 14.42 19.33 -7.26
N SER A 311 14.81 19.27 -8.53
CA SER A 311 16.12 19.78 -8.98
C SER A 311 16.22 21.31 -8.89
N ALA A 312 15.11 22.02 -9.08
CA ALA A 312 15.09 23.49 -9.01
C ALA A 312 15.19 24.01 -7.58
N ASN A 313 14.79 23.22 -6.57
CA ASN A 313 14.87 23.62 -5.16
C ASN A 313 16.31 23.47 -4.60
N HIS A 314 17.23 24.25 -5.18
CA HIS A 314 18.66 24.17 -4.85
C HIS A 314 18.97 24.46 -3.37
N LYS A 315 18.18 25.32 -2.72
CA LYS A 315 18.40 25.67 -1.32
C LYS A 315 18.14 24.45 -0.43
N PHE A 316 17.02 23.80 -0.64
CA PHE A 316 16.63 22.63 0.11
C PHE A 316 17.62 21.46 -0.10
N LEU A 317 18.01 21.20 -1.36
CA LEU A 317 19.00 20.17 -1.70
C LEU A 317 20.34 20.42 -1.00
N LEU A 318 20.81 21.68 -0.98
CA LEU A 318 22.07 22.03 -0.34
C LEU A 318 21.98 21.83 1.17
N GLU A 319 20.95 22.35 1.81
CA GLU A 319 20.75 22.23 3.26
C GLU A 319 20.58 20.78 3.68
N LEU A 320 19.77 19.98 2.95
CA LEU A 320 19.62 18.56 3.21
C LEU A 320 20.98 17.85 3.18
N LYS A 321 21.80 18.15 2.16
CA LYS A 321 23.15 17.59 2.06
C LYS A 321 24.04 18.00 3.22
N GLU A 322 24.03 19.27 3.60
CA GLU A 322 24.84 19.79 4.74
C GLU A 322 24.42 19.16 6.07
N ARG A 323 23.12 19.06 6.33
CA ARG A 323 22.59 18.39 7.52
C ARG A 323 22.99 16.91 7.58
N ILE A 324 22.93 16.21 6.45
CA ILE A 324 23.40 14.83 6.35
C ILE A 324 24.90 14.74 6.63
N GLN A 325 25.70 15.65 6.05
CA GLN A 325 27.15 15.70 6.27
C GLN A 325 27.52 16.03 7.72
N SER A 326 26.71 16.81 8.42
CA SER A 326 26.88 17.13 9.84
C SER A 326 26.54 15.95 10.78
N GLY A 327 26.01 14.84 10.25
CA GLY A 327 25.83 13.60 11.00
C GLY A 327 24.39 13.24 11.36
N ILE A 328 23.36 13.98 10.87
CA ILE A 328 21.98 13.61 11.13
C ILE A 328 21.68 12.23 10.53
N PRO A 329 21.06 11.30 11.28
CA PRO A 329 20.64 10.00 10.74
C PRO A 329 19.57 10.16 9.68
N VAL A 330 19.72 9.41 8.56
CA VAL A 330 18.73 9.38 7.48
C VAL A 330 18.33 7.95 7.15
N TYR A 331 17.04 7.72 7.16
CA TYR A 331 16.41 6.49 6.71
C TYR A 331 15.64 6.78 5.41
N ALA A 332 15.93 6.07 4.32
CA ALA A 332 15.34 6.35 3.02
C ALA A 332 14.87 5.06 2.32
N GLU A 333 13.65 5.09 1.78
CA GLU A 333 13.05 4.00 1.02
C GLU A 333 12.81 4.40 -0.43
N CYS A 334 13.15 3.55 -1.39
CA CYS A 334 12.81 3.62 -2.82
C CYS A 334 13.01 5.03 -3.43
N GLY A 335 11.96 5.83 -3.55
CA GLY A 335 12.03 7.22 -4.01
C GLY A 335 13.00 8.06 -3.18
N GLY A 336 13.03 7.86 -1.87
CA GLY A 336 13.96 8.52 -0.96
C GLY A 336 15.41 8.16 -1.22
N LEU A 337 15.72 6.89 -1.55
CA LEU A 337 17.05 6.48 -1.99
C LEU A 337 17.44 7.22 -3.27
N ILE A 338 16.52 7.30 -4.24
CA ILE A 338 16.75 8.02 -5.50
C ILE A 338 17.09 9.49 -5.23
N TYR A 339 16.31 10.14 -4.36
CA TYR A 339 16.48 11.56 -4.03
C TYR A 339 17.84 11.88 -3.39
N LEU A 340 18.40 10.93 -2.64
CA LEU A 340 19.72 11.07 -2.01
C LEU A 340 20.89 10.90 -2.99
N CYS A 341 20.68 10.39 -4.19
CA CYS A 341 21.73 10.23 -5.21
C CYS A 341 22.26 11.57 -5.73
N GLU A 342 23.40 11.56 -6.45
CA GLU A 342 23.96 12.76 -7.08
C GLU A 342 23.08 13.26 -8.23
N THR A 343 22.62 12.33 -9.08
CA THR A 343 21.91 12.64 -10.32
C THR A 343 20.98 11.50 -10.68
N ALA A 344 19.77 11.84 -11.13
CA ALA A 344 18.86 10.92 -11.79
C ALA A 344 18.87 11.12 -13.32
N HIS A 345 18.86 10.02 -14.06
CA HIS A 345 18.72 9.99 -15.51
C HIS A 345 17.34 9.46 -15.86
N PHE A 346 16.49 10.34 -16.38
CA PHE A 346 15.12 10.03 -16.74
C PHE A 346 14.75 10.72 -18.07
N GLU A 347 14.10 10.02 -19.00
CA GLU A 347 13.64 10.53 -20.30
C GLU A 347 14.71 11.34 -21.08
N ASN A 348 15.94 10.82 -21.12
CA ASN A 348 17.12 11.44 -21.76
C ASN A 348 17.57 12.77 -21.13
N LYS A 349 17.05 13.14 -19.96
CA LYS A 349 17.49 14.29 -19.16
C LYS A 349 18.26 13.83 -17.92
N LYS A 350 19.07 14.74 -17.40
CA LYS A 350 19.79 14.59 -16.13
C LYS A 350 19.27 15.60 -15.13
N TYR A 351 18.92 15.12 -13.96
CA TYR A 351 18.39 15.91 -12.87
C TYR A 351 19.34 15.83 -11.68
N ARG A 352 19.83 16.97 -11.21
CA ARG A 352 20.65 17.05 -10.01
C ARG A 352 19.77 16.86 -8.79
N LEU A 353 20.20 15.96 -7.88
CA LEU A 353 19.50 15.67 -6.65
C LEU A 353 20.35 16.01 -5.43
N ALA A 354 20.04 15.50 -4.24
CA ALA A 354 20.71 15.88 -2.98
C ALA A 354 22.22 15.59 -2.97
N GLY A 355 22.68 14.55 -3.68
CA GLY A 355 24.09 14.21 -3.78
C GLY A 355 24.72 13.82 -2.43
N ALA A 356 23.92 13.22 -1.54
CA ALA A 356 24.36 12.66 -0.28
C ALA A 356 24.91 11.23 -0.46
N LEU A 357 24.42 10.52 -1.45
CA LEU A 357 24.95 9.23 -1.92
C LEU A 357 25.81 9.45 -3.17
N PRO A 358 27.06 8.91 -3.22
CA PRO A 358 28.03 9.26 -4.25
C PRO A 358 27.87 8.45 -5.55
N PHE A 359 26.68 8.36 -6.11
CA PHE A 359 26.42 7.69 -7.37
C PHE A 359 25.22 8.29 -8.11
N GLU A 360 25.16 8.01 -9.41
CA GLU A 360 24.04 8.37 -10.27
C GLU A 360 23.06 7.20 -10.37
N ILE A 361 21.78 7.50 -10.64
CA ILE A 361 20.74 6.51 -10.82
C ILE A 361 20.06 6.68 -12.17
N GLY A 362 19.68 5.58 -12.81
CA GLY A 362 19.01 5.61 -14.11
C GLY A 362 17.76 4.77 -14.14
N TYR A 363 16.75 5.28 -14.83
CA TYR A 363 15.49 4.60 -15.02
C TYR A 363 15.54 3.63 -16.20
N GLN A 364 14.83 2.51 -16.06
CA GLN A 364 14.68 1.47 -17.05
C GLN A 364 13.26 1.47 -17.60
N LYS A 365 13.09 0.97 -18.82
CA LYS A 365 11.76 0.83 -19.44
C LYS A 365 10.88 -0.20 -18.74
N ASN A 366 11.47 -1.26 -18.19
CA ASN A 366 10.77 -2.31 -17.47
C ASN A 366 11.10 -2.23 -15.98
N PRO A 367 10.20 -2.71 -15.09
CA PRO A 367 10.50 -2.83 -13.66
C PRO A 367 11.82 -3.57 -13.43
N VAL A 368 12.65 -3.06 -12.55
CA VAL A 368 13.92 -3.68 -12.13
C VAL A 368 13.67 -4.59 -10.94
N GLY A 369 12.99 -4.08 -9.90
CA GLY A 369 12.50 -4.84 -8.76
C GLY A 369 10.98 -4.79 -8.72
N TYR A 370 10.32 -5.92 -8.42
CA TYR A 370 8.88 -6.01 -8.38
C TYR A 370 8.40 -7.13 -7.46
N GLY A 371 7.61 -6.76 -6.45
CA GLY A 371 6.93 -7.70 -5.56
C GLY A 371 7.59 -7.82 -4.19
N TYR A 372 7.45 -8.98 -3.57
CA TYR A 372 7.94 -9.17 -2.22
C TYR A 372 9.42 -9.53 -2.16
N LEU A 373 10.11 -8.89 -1.21
CA LEU A 373 11.49 -9.14 -0.84
C LEU A 373 11.61 -10.02 0.41
N SER A 374 12.67 -10.80 0.46
CA SER A 374 13.20 -11.41 1.67
C SER A 374 14.68 -11.09 1.77
N LEU A 375 15.06 -10.49 2.86
CA LEU A 375 16.40 -9.93 3.10
C LEU A 375 17.02 -10.54 4.35
N LYS A 376 18.34 -10.77 4.33
CA LYS A 376 19.11 -11.17 5.51
C LYS A 376 20.18 -10.13 5.81
N SER A 377 20.11 -9.56 7.01
CA SER A 377 21.11 -8.60 7.51
C SER A 377 22.48 -9.25 7.57
N ARG A 378 23.50 -8.53 7.07
CA ARG A 378 24.88 -9.00 6.95
C ARG A 378 25.76 -8.55 8.09
N CYS A 379 25.39 -7.50 8.75
CA CYS A 379 26.20 -6.87 9.80
C CYS A 379 25.32 -6.17 10.81
N GLN A 380 25.85 -6.03 12.00
CA GLN A 380 25.29 -5.15 13.03
C GLN A 380 25.39 -3.69 12.57
N SER A 381 24.29 -2.96 12.65
CA SER A 381 24.25 -1.52 12.42
C SER A 381 23.34 -0.84 13.43
N ARG A 382 23.20 0.49 13.34
CA ARG A 382 22.17 1.21 14.13
C ARG A 382 20.74 0.91 13.70
N TRP A 383 20.60 0.32 12.51
CA TRP A 383 19.30 0.09 11.87
C TRP A 383 18.81 -1.36 12.04
N PHE A 384 19.74 -2.33 11.98
CA PHE A 384 19.40 -3.75 12.00
C PHE A 384 20.46 -4.58 12.69
N ASP A 385 20.02 -5.61 13.40
CA ASP A 385 20.89 -6.61 14.00
C ASP A 385 21.46 -7.55 12.94
N GLU A 386 22.68 -8.04 13.14
CA GLU A 386 23.27 -9.04 12.25
C GLU A 386 22.45 -10.33 12.24
N GLY A 387 22.25 -10.88 11.05
CA GLY A 387 21.49 -12.12 10.85
C GLY A 387 19.97 -11.95 10.85
N ALA A 388 19.43 -10.76 11.15
CA ALA A 388 17.99 -10.49 11.11
C ALA A 388 17.43 -10.82 9.72
N LEU A 389 16.27 -11.49 9.70
CA LEU A 389 15.50 -11.76 8.50
C LEU A 389 14.39 -10.74 8.39
N VAL A 390 14.35 -10.03 7.28
CA VAL A 390 13.41 -8.94 7.04
C VAL A 390 12.59 -9.26 5.79
N LYS A 391 11.29 -9.14 5.90
CA LYS A 391 10.36 -9.20 4.79
C LYS A 391 9.98 -7.78 4.38
N ALA A 392 9.90 -7.54 3.09
CA ALA A 392 9.63 -6.23 2.54
C ALA A 392 8.89 -6.34 1.21
N HIS A 393 8.59 -5.21 0.64
CA HIS A 393 8.08 -5.08 -0.72
C HIS A 393 9.01 -4.15 -1.50
N GLU A 394 9.18 -4.42 -2.79
CA GLU A 394 9.90 -3.53 -3.70
C GLU A 394 9.10 -3.27 -4.96
N PHE A 395 9.18 -2.05 -5.46
CA PHE A 395 8.74 -1.74 -6.80
C PHE A 395 9.50 -0.52 -7.32
N HIS A 396 10.41 -0.75 -8.26
CA HIS A 396 11.20 0.33 -8.85
C HIS A 396 11.62 0.04 -10.29
N TYR A 397 11.74 1.09 -11.07
CA TYR A 397 12.25 1.07 -12.44
C TYR A 397 13.71 1.52 -12.53
N SER A 398 14.28 1.94 -11.43
CA SER A 398 15.58 2.57 -11.35
C SER A 398 16.65 1.60 -10.85
N LYS A 399 17.88 1.85 -11.27
CA LYS A 399 19.08 1.16 -10.77
C LYS A 399 20.29 2.10 -10.78
N PRO A 400 21.28 1.87 -9.90
CA PRO A 400 22.54 2.61 -9.97
C PRO A 400 23.19 2.50 -11.34
N LEU A 401 23.69 3.62 -11.86
CA LEU A 401 24.42 3.67 -13.11
C LEU A 401 25.90 3.39 -12.90
N SER A 402 26.45 2.57 -13.78
CA SER A 402 27.87 2.31 -13.85
C SER A 402 28.58 3.45 -14.61
N ALA A 403 29.51 4.11 -13.96
CA ALA A 403 30.41 5.02 -14.66
C ALA A 403 31.35 4.21 -15.57
N ASN A 404 31.18 4.32 -16.89
CA ASN A 404 32.01 3.68 -17.92
C ASN A 404 32.06 2.12 -17.86
N GLY A 405 30.94 1.46 -17.63
CA GLY A 405 30.84 -0.01 -17.64
C GLY A 405 31.53 -0.70 -16.45
N LYS A 406 32.06 0.05 -15.49
CA LYS A 406 32.56 -0.46 -14.21
C LYS A 406 31.45 -0.33 -13.17
N GLU A 407 31.47 -1.20 -12.14
CA GLU A 407 30.51 -1.10 -11.02
C GLU A 407 30.37 0.36 -10.56
N PRO A 408 29.15 0.80 -10.18
CA PRO A 408 28.92 2.16 -9.68
C PRO A 408 30.01 2.53 -8.70
N ARG A 409 30.37 3.82 -8.56
CA ARG A 409 31.41 4.34 -7.63
C ARG A 409 31.19 3.93 -6.14
N LEU A 410 30.31 3.02 -5.87
CA LEU A 410 30.26 2.20 -4.65
C LEU A 410 31.66 1.58 -4.31
N SER A 411 32.60 1.61 -5.28
CA SER A 411 33.99 1.16 -5.09
C SER A 411 34.84 2.01 -4.16
N SER A 412 34.44 3.24 -3.83
CA SER A 412 35.09 4.06 -2.80
C SER A 412 34.62 3.73 -1.38
N MET A 413 33.56 2.93 -1.24
CA MET A 413 33.03 2.45 0.03
C MET A 413 33.70 1.11 0.38
N THR A 414 34.08 0.90 1.64
CA THR A 414 34.64 -0.39 2.08
C THR A 414 33.59 -1.50 1.93
N SER A 415 34.02 -2.73 1.66
CA SER A 415 33.09 -3.85 1.38
C SER A 415 32.15 -4.17 2.54
N ALA A 416 32.49 -3.80 3.77
CA ALA A 416 31.67 -3.97 4.96
C ALA A 416 30.59 -2.89 5.12
N GLU A 417 30.80 -1.69 4.56
CA GLU A 417 29.95 -0.52 4.75
C GLU A 417 28.92 -0.29 3.63
N ARG A 418 28.91 -1.15 2.60
CA ARG A 418 28.12 -0.87 1.39
C ARG A 418 26.69 -1.29 1.45
N TYR A 419 26.39 -2.45 2.00
CA TYR A 419 25.06 -3.05 1.97
C TYR A 419 24.72 -3.72 3.28
N GLN A 420 23.57 -3.35 3.83
CA GLN A 420 23.01 -3.97 5.02
C GLN A 420 22.58 -5.42 4.75
N PHE A 421 22.00 -5.68 3.57
CA PHE A 421 21.33 -6.93 3.31
C PHE A 421 21.92 -7.76 2.16
N ASN A 422 21.84 -9.08 2.33
CA ASN A 422 21.78 -10.02 1.23
C ASN A 422 20.33 -10.23 0.82
N VAL A 423 20.05 -10.21 -0.48
CA VAL A 423 18.74 -10.53 -1.04
C VAL A 423 18.61 -12.06 -1.11
N ILE A 424 17.62 -12.61 -0.40
CA ILE A 424 17.25 -14.03 -0.45
C ILE A 424 16.21 -14.24 -1.56
N ARG A 425 15.27 -13.29 -1.68
CA ARG A 425 14.22 -13.25 -2.69
C ARG A 425 14.01 -11.81 -3.13
N GLY A 426 13.71 -11.59 -4.41
CA GLY A 426 13.53 -10.28 -5.02
C GLY A 426 14.78 -9.80 -5.74
N TYR A 427 14.90 -8.49 -5.95
CA TYR A 427 16.01 -7.89 -6.70
C TYR A 427 16.89 -6.98 -5.83
N GLY A 428 16.29 -6.03 -5.09
CA GLY A 428 17.02 -5.01 -4.35
C GLY A 428 17.78 -4.05 -5.29
N ILE A 429 19.06 -3.77 -4.98
CA ILE A 429 19.87 -2.82 -5.74
C ILE A 429 20.51 -3.49 -6.97
N ASP A 430 20.99 -4.73 -6.85
CA ASP A 430 21.80 -5.40 -7.88
C ASP A 430 21.45 -6.88 -8.12
N GLY A 431 20.31 -7.35 -7.60
CA GLY A 431 19.88 -8.75 -7.63
C GLY A 431 20.49 -9.62 -6.55
N LYS A 432 21.36 -9.08 -5.69
CA LYS A 432 22.06 -9.82 -4.62
C LYS A 432 22.09 -9.07 -3.29
N LYS A 433 22.07 -7.75 -3.34
CA LYS A 433 22.27 -6.85 -2.21
C LYS A 433 21.20 -5.78 -2.16
N ASP A 434 20.93 -5.29 -0.95
CA ASP A 434 20.12 -4.10 -0.70
C ASP A 434 20.54 -3.39 0.58
N GLY A 435 19.95 -2.20 0.82
CA GLY A 435 20.21 -1.42 2.03
C GLY A 435 21.61 -0.79 2.05
N ILE A 436 21.79 0.30 1.32
CA ILE A 436 23.06 1.06 1.32
C ILE A 436 23.30 1.65 2.69
N LEU A 437 24.47 1.36 3.25
CA LEU A 437 25.02 2.04 4.42
C LEU A 437 26.11 3.02 3.96
N HIS A 438 25.87 4.31 4.16
CA HIS A 438 26.84 5.35 3.89
C HIS A 438 26.86 6.40 4.99
N LYS A 439 27.91 6.39 5.83
CA LYS A 439 27.99 7.25 7.02
C LYS A 439 26.79 7.02 7.95
N ASN A 440 25.93 8.03 8.06
CA ASN A 440 24.70 8.06 8.86
C ASN A 440 23.43 7.76 8.05
N ILE A 441 23.58 7.40 6.76
CA ILE A 441 22.46 7.07 5.86
C ILE A 441 22.25 5.55 5.85
N PHE A 442 20.99 5.14 5.94
CA PHE A 442 20.47 3.88 5.43
C PHE A 442 19.52 4.18 4.28
N ALA A 443 19.73 3.58 3.12
CA ALA A 443 18.87 3.75 1.95
C ALA A 443 18.67 2.43 1.21
N SER A 444 17.44 2.07 0.90
CA SER A 444 17.04 0.76 0.35
C SER A 444 15.95 0.93 -0.71
N PHE A 445 15.85 0.00 -1.67
CA PHE A 445 14.65 -0.11 -2.49
C PHE A 445 13.52 -0.85 -1.77
N ALA A 446 13.83 -1.54 -0.69
CA ALA A 446 12.85 -2.21 0.14
C ALA A 446 11.97 -1.19 0.87
N HIS A 447 10.66 -1.44 0.85
CA HIS A 447 9.70 -0.79 1.72
C HIS A 447 9.40 -1.70 2.91
N LEU A 448 9.64 -1.20 4.10
CA LEU A 448 9.49 -1.94 5.35
C LEU A 448 8.18 -1.58 6.06
N HIS A 449 7.57 -2.55 6.70
CA HIS A 449 6.38 -2.35 7.53
C HIS A 449 6.72 -2.54 9.01
N ALA A 450 6.18 -1.69 9.89
CA ALA A 450 6.50 -1.70 11.33
C ALA A 450 6.10 -2.99 12.08
N ALA A 451 5.33 -3.86 11.45
CA ALA A 451 4.96 -5.17 12.00
C ALA A 451 5.94 -6.29 11.66
N VAL A 452 7.06 -5.99 10.97
CA VAL A 452 8.04 -7.00 10.48
C VAL A 452 9.29 -6.98 11.35
#